data_8162bc1a85db5358f71d821868462042
#
_entry.id   8162bc1a85db5358f71d821868462042
#
_cell.length_a   1.000
_cell.length_b   1.000
_cell.length_c   1.000
_cell.angle_alpha   90.00
_cell.angle_beta   90.00
_cell.angle_gamma   90.00
#
_symmetry.space_group_name_H-M   'P 1'
#
loop_
_entity.id
_entity.type
_entity.pdbx_description
1 polymer ?
#
loop_
_entity_poly.entity_id
_entity_poly.type
_entity_poly.pdbx_seq_one_letter_code
_entity_poly.pdbx_strand_id
1 'polypeptide(L)' 'MIKFSKGQSRFLYRDTAGKEHFEAMLVCDTAAELAGVTEIDGAVLDFGSVALAVREGEMCVLDSEGTWYKQSDGSEVQA' A
#
# COMPACT_ATOMS: atom_id res chain seq x y z
N MET A 1 5.75 -1.15 -11.68
CA MET A 1 4.30 -1.43 -11.76
C MET A 1 3.78 -1.85 -10.40
N ILE A 2 2.63 -1.33 -10.02
CA ILE A 2 1.97 -1.71 -8.76
C ILE A 2 0.66 -2.39 -9.11
N LYS A 3 0.42 -3.55 -8.50
CA LYS A 3 -0.83 -4.31 -8.68
C LYS A 3 -1.60 -4.30 -7.38
N PHE A 4 -2.88 -3.92 -7.44
CA PHE A 4 -3.81 -3.97 -6.31
C PHE A 4 -4.60 -5.28 -6.38
N SER A 5 -4.38 -6.16 -5.40
CA SER A 5 -5.07 -7.45 -5.32
C SER A 5 -6.37 -7.29 -4.52
N LYS A 6 -7.42 -6.78 -5.18
CA LYS A 6 -8.68 -6.45 -4.50
C LYS A 6 -9.30 -7.65 -3.80
N GLY A 7 -9.23 -8.84 -4.42
CA GLY A 7 -9.80 -10.04 -3.84
C GLY A 7 -9.09 -10.54 -2.58
N GLN A 8 -7.86 -10.10 -2.35
CA GLN A 8 -7.06 -10.44 -1.16
C GLN A 8 -7.00 -9.29 -0.17
N SER A 9 -7.65 -8.17 -0.50
CA SER A 9 -7.68 -6.99 0.33
C SER A 9 -8.95 -6.97 1.15
N ARG A 10 -8.91 -6.26 2.29
CA ARG A 10 -10.06 -6.13 3.16
C ARG A 10 -10.73 -4.79 2.91
N PHE A 11 -11.98 -4.82 2.47
CA PHE A 11 -12.81 -3.63 2.36
C PHE A 11 -13.17 -3.14 3.76
N LEU A 12 -12.97 -1.84 4.03
CA LEU A 12 -13.25 -1.26 5.34
C LEU A 12 -14.56 -0.48 5.33
N TYR A 13 -14.66 0.52 4.46
CA TYR A 13 -15.87 1.35 4.37
C TYR A 13 -15.81 2.23 3.11
N ARG A 14 -16.93 2.85 2.81
CA ARG A 14 -17.03 3.87 1.76
C ARG A 14 -17.19 5.23 2.45
N ASP A 15 -16.37 6.21 2.08
CA ASP A 15 -16.43 7.54 2.69
C ASP A 15 -17.51 8.40 2.08
N THR A 16 -17.68 9.63 2.60
CA THR A 16 -18.71 10.54 2.14
C THR A 16 -18.52 11.03 0.71
N ALA A 17 -17.30 10.94 0.18
CA ALA A 17 -16.99 11.26 -1.21
C ALA A 17 -17.25 10.08 -2.15
N GLY A 18 -17.67 8.94 -1.61
CA GLY A 18 -17.93 7.73 -2.38
C GLY A 18 -16.71 6.87 -2.66
N LYS A 19 -15.57 7.18 -2.05
CA LYS A 19 -14.35 6.37 -2.23
C LYS A 19 -14.34 5.19 -1.28
N GLU A 20 -13.92 4.05 -1.81
CA GLU A 20 -13.77 2.82 -1.02
C GLU A 20 -12.41 2.79 -0.33
N HIS A 21 -12.41 2.46 0.94
CA HIS A 21 -11.21 2.34 1.76
C HIS A 21 -10.89 0.88 1.99
N PHE A 22 -9.61 0.53 1.83
CA PHE A 22 -9.14 -0.85 1.97
C PHE A 22 -7.92 -0.94 2.87
N GLU A 23 -7.84 -2.03 3.62
CA GLU A 23 -6.58 -2.56 4.10
C GLU A 23 -6.09 -3.43 2.96
N ALA A 24 -5.21 -2.86 2.13
CA ALA A 24 -4.93 -3.38 0.80
C ALA A 24 -3.74 -4.33 0.78
N MET A 25 -3.79 -5.27 -0.16
CA MET A 25 -2.66 -6.13 -0.50
C MET A 25 -2.15 -5.72 -1.87
N LEU A 26 -0.93 -5.25 -1.93
CA LEU A 26 -0.30 -4.80 -3.16
C LEU A 26 0.93 -5.64 -3.50
N VAL A 27 1.22 -5.72 -4.78
CA VAL A 27 2.48 -6.29 -5.28
C VAL A 27 3.08 -5.27 -6.22
N CYS A 28 4.35 -4.97 -6.07
CA CYS A 28 5.05 -4.02 -6.93
C CYS A 28 6.42 -4.56 -7.34
N ASP A 29 6.99 -3.98 -8.39
CA ASP A 29 8.31 -4.39 -8.83
C ASP A 29 9.38 -3.96 -7.83
N THR A 30 9.35 -2.69 -7.41
CA THR A 30 10.33 -2.13 -6.47
C THR A 30 9.63 -1.34 -5.38
N ALA A 31 10.26 -1.26 -4.19
CA ALA A 31 9.72 -0.50 -3.08
C ALA A 31 9.62 1.00 -3.38
N ALA A 32 10.55 1.54 -4.17
CA ALA A 32 10.55 2.97 -4.52
C ALA A 32 9.24 3.42 -5.17
N GLU A 33 8.55 2.52 -5.87
CA GLU A 33 7.28 2.85 -6.51
C GLU A 33 6.17 3.20 -5.51
N LEU A 34 6.32 2.78 -4.26
CA LEU A 34 5.31 3.02 -3.22
C LEU A 34 5.39 4.41 -2.61
N ALA A 35 6.49 5.14 -2.83
CA ALA A 35 6.68 6.45 -2.21
C ALA A 35 5.53 7.38 -2.57
N GLY A 36 4.80 7.86 -1.54
CA GLY A 36 3.68 8.78 -1.73
C GLY A 36 2.39 8.15 -2.24
N VAL A 37 2.33 6.84 -2.40
CA VAL A 37 1.13 6.17 -2.93
C VAL A 37 0.13 5.92 -1.81
N THR A 38 -1.01 6.60 -1.86
CA THR A 38 -2.10 6.44 -0.89
C THR A 38 -3.43 6.07 -1.54
N GLU A 39 -3.48 6.04 -2.87
CA GLU A 39 -4.65 5.61 -3.64
C GLU A 39 -4.19 4.82 -4.85
N ILE A 40 -4.95 3.84 -5.24
CA ILE A 40 -4.71 3.08 -6.45
C ILE A 40 -6.03 2.57 -7.02
N ASP A 41 -6.22 2.75 -8.33
CA ASP A 41 -7.44 2.31 -9.04
C ASP A 41 -8.72 2.82 -8.36
N GLY A 42 -8.68 4.03 -7.82
CA GLY A 42 -9.82 4.64 -7.15
C GLY A 42 -10.05 4.19 -5.71
N ALA A 43 -9.24 3.27 -5.20
CA ALA A 43 -9.33 2.81 -3.81
C ALA A 43 -8.35 3.57 -2.93
N VAL A 44 -8.80 3.96 -1.74
CA VAL A 44 -7.95 4.59 -0.73
C VAL A 44 -7.29 3.50 0.11
N LEU A 45 -5.98 3.61 0.29
CA LEU A 45 -5.20 2.65 1.08
C LEU A 45 -5.12 3.16 2.51
N ASP A 46 -5.62 2.35 3.45
CA ASP A 46 -5.64 2.73 4.85
C ASP A 46 -4.48 2.09 5.63
N PHE A 47 -4.34 2.50 6.88
CA PHE A 47 -3.32 1.99 7.79
C PHE A 47 -3.31 0.46 7.81
N GLY A 48 -2.12 -0.12 7.71
CA GLY A 48 -1.95 -1.56 7.71
C GLY A 48 -1.97 -2.20 6.32
N SER A 49 -2.18 -1.41 5.26
CA SER A 49 -2.01 -1.91 3.90
C SER A 49 -0.58 -2.40 3.71
N VAL A 50 -0.42 -3.51 2.98
CA VAL A 50 0.90 -4.14 2.78
C VAL A 50 1.22 -4.23 1.30
N ALA A 51 2.51 -4.25 0.99
CA ALA A 51 2.99 -4.39 -0.37
C ALA A 51 4.25 -5.23 -0.42
N LEU A 52 4.28 -6.20 -1.34
CA LEU A 52 5.48 -6.98 -1.60
C LEU A 52 6.22 -6.36 -2.78
N ALA A 53 7.47 -5.92 -2.55
CA ALA A 53 8.37 -5.44 -3.60
C ALA A 53 9.18 -6.63 -4.10
N VAL A 54 8.81 -7.13 -5.26
CA VAL A 54 9.26 -8.44 -5.76
C VAL A 54 10.77 -8.49 -6.00
N ARG A 55 11.32 -7.44 -6.63
CA ARG A 55 12.75 -7.43 -6.99
C ARG A 55 13.67 -7.38 -5.80
N GLU A 56 13.19 -6.83 -4.69
CA GLU A 56 14.00 -6.67 -3.48
C GLU A 56 13.66 -7.73 -2.42
N GLY A 57 12.59 -8.50 -2.63
CA GLY A 57 12.10 -9.41 -1.61
C GLY A 57 11.67 -8.67 -0.34
N GLU A 58 11.21 -7.42 -0.48
CA GLU A 58 10.92 -6.55 0.65
C GLU A 58 9.41 -6.45 0.89
N MET A 59 9.00 -6.60 2.14
CA MET A 59 7.63 -6.32 2.55
C MET A 59 7.56 -4.90 3.10
N CYS A 60 6.60 -4.11 2.62
CA CYS A 60 6.39 -2.74 3.09
C CYS A 60 4.99 -2.62 3.69
N VAL A 61 4.84 -1.74 4.69
CA VAL A 61 3.57 -1.51 5.37
C VAL A 61 3.29 -0.02 5.43
N LEU A 62 2.03 0.34 5.20
CA LEU A 62 1.59 1.73 5.25
C LEU A 62 1.21 2.09 6.69
N ASP A 63 1.76 3.20 7.17
CA ASP A 63 1.44 3.68 8.53
C ASP A 63 0.16 4.53 8.53
N SER A 64 -0.23 5.00 9.71
CA SER A 64 -1.46 5.78 9.88
C SER A 64 -1.41 7.17 9.25
N GLU A 65 -0.23 7.64 8.89
CA GLU A 65 -0.05 8.97 8.28
C GLU A 65 0.19 8.91 6.76
N GLY A 66 0.05 7.72 6.17
CA GLY A 66 0.18 7.56 4.73
C GLY A 66 1.60 7.40 4.23
N THR A 67 2.51 6.93 5.07
CA THR A 67 3.90 6.71 4.71
C THR A 67 4.22 5.22 4.71
N TRP A 68 4.92 4.76 3.67
CA TRP A 68 5.33 3.36 3.54
C TRP A 68 6.68 3.12 4.21
N TYR A 69 6.77 2.03 4.96
CA TYR A 69 7.99 1.63 5.67
C TYR A 69 8.39 0.21 5.31
N LYS A 70 9.69 0.00 5.11
CA LYS A 70 10.26 -1.33 4.87
C LYS A 70 10.30 -2.10 6.18
N GLN A 71 9.90 -3.37 6.14
CA GLN A 71 9.84 -4.18 7.35
C GLN A 71 11.18 -4.84 7.71
N SER A 72 12.14 -4.87 6.79
CA SER A 72 13.47 -5.44 7.07
C SER A 72 14.26 -4.60 8.07
N ASP A 73 14.14 -3.27 8.00
CA ASP A 73 14.93 -2.36 8.84
C ASP A 73 14.14 -1.19 9.42
N GLY A 74 12.85 -1.10 9.12
CA GLY A 74 11.99 0.00 9.60
C GLY A 74 12.22 1.33 8.91
N SER A 75 12.98 1.36 7.82
CA SER A 75 13.25 2.62 7.12
C SER A 75 12.06 3.03 6.25
N GLU A 76 11.91 4.34 6.09
CA GLU A 76 10.91 4.89 5.19
C GLU A 76 11.27 4.61 3.74
N VAL A 77 10.28 4.24 2.93
CA VAL A 77 10.46 4.02 1.50
C VAL A 77 10.80 5.35 0.83
N GLN A 78 11.87 5.36 0.05
CA GLN A 78 12.33 6.53 -0.70
C GLN A 78 12.11 6.30 -2.19
N ALA A 79 11.73 7.37 -2.89
CA ALA A 79 11.55 7.32 -4.34
C ALA A 79 12.86 7.16 -5.09
#